data_43966ed77d8bf4d44c204751b61003a5
#
_entry.id   43966ed77d8bf4d44c204751b61003a5
#
_cell.length_a   1.000
_cell.length_b   1.000
_cell.length_c   1.000
_cell.angle_alpha   90.00
_cell.angle_beta   90.00
_cell.angle_gamma   90.00
#
_symmetry.space_group_name_H-M   'P 1'
#
loop_
_entity.id
_entity.type
_entity.pdbx_description
1 polymer ?
#
loop_
_entity_poly.entity_id
_entity_poly.type
_entity_poly.pdbx_seq_one_letter_code
_entity_poly.pdbx_strand_id
1 'polypeptide(L)'
;MPGIPWHIIQRGNNRCACFYADEDYRFYLETLSDQTQTHGCAIHAYVLMTNHVHLLLTPERKDSAASLMKQLGQRYVQYVNRTYRRS
;
A
#
# COMPACT_ATOMS: atom_id res chain seq x y z
N MET A 1 -11.98 -4.16 -14.10
CA MET A 1 -13.26 -3.47 -14.23
C MET A 1 -13.64 -2.80 -12.92
N PRO A 2 -14.15 -1.58 -12.97
CA PRO A 2 -14.64 -0.92 -11.74
C PRO A 2 -15.77 -1.72 -11.11
N GLY A 3 -15.85 -1.67 -9.79
CA GLY A 3 -16.90 -2.36 -9.05
C GLY A 3 -16.63 -3.82 -8.76
N ILE A 4 -15.53 -4.37 -9.28
CA ILE A 4 -15.17 -5.77 -9.03
C ILE A 4 -13.98 -5.81 -8.07
N PRO A 5 -14.02 -6.66 -7.03
CA PRO A 5 -12.90 -6.76 -6.08
C PRO A 5 -11.62 -7.26 -6.76
N TRP A 6 -10.51 -6.62 -6.41
CA TRP A 6 -9.18 -6.97 -6.89
C TRP A 6 -8.32 -7.43 -5.72
N HIS A 7 -7.58 -8.49 -5.94
CA HIS A 7 -6.56 -8.93 -4.98
C HIS A 7 -5.20 -8.45 -5.48
N ILE A 8 -4.56 -7.58 -4.71
CA ILE A 8 -3.28 -7.00 -5.06
C ILE A 8 -2.23 -7.52 -4.10
N ILE A 9 -1.10 -7.96 -4.64
CA ILE A 9 0.04 -8.39 -3.86
C ILE A 9 1.19 -7.45 -4.18
N GLN A 10 1.77 -6.85 -3.13
CA GLN A 10 2.93 -5.98 -3.29
C GLN A 10 4.09 -6.55 -2.47
N ARG A 11 5.23 -6.73 -3.11
CA ARG A 11 6.42 -7.32 -2.48
C ARG A 11 7.48 -6.27 -2.24
N GLY A 12 8.32 -6.50 -1.22
CA GLY A 12 9.51 -5.69 -1.01
C GLY A 12 10.56 -5.94 -2.09
N ASN A 13 11.41 -4.95 -2.31
CA ASN A 13 12.49 -5.04 -3.30
C ASN A 13 13.69 -5.78 -2.74
N ASN A 14 14.38 -6.54 -3.61
CA ASN A 14 15.66 -7.18 -3.29
C ASN A 14 15.61 -8.05 -2.04
N ARG A 15 14.50 -8.72 -1.82
CA ARG A 15 14.26 -9.58 -0.65
C ARG A 15 14.34 -8.83 0.68
N CYS A 16 14.25 -7.50 0.64
CA CYS A 16 14.22 -6.69 1.85
C CYS A 16 12.84 -6.74 2.48
N ALA A 17 12.81 -6.61 3.80
CA ALA A 17 11.54 -6.50 4.50
C ALA A 17 10.83 -5.21 4.12
N CYS A 18 9.49 -5.25 4.07
CA CYS A 18 8.68 -4.06 3.90
C CYS A 18 8.53 -3.31 5.22
N PHE A 19 8.50 -4.04 6.32
CA PHE A 19 8.23 -3.47 7.65
C PHE A 19 9.30 -3.94 8.61
N TYR A 20 9.81 -3.01 9.42
CA TYR A 20 10.86 -3.28 10.40
C TYR A 20 10.39 -3.06 11.84
N ALA A 21 9.32 -2.29 12.03
CA ALA A 21 8.79 -1.93 13.34
C ALA A 21 7.29 -1.71 13.26
N ASP A 22 6.61 -1.69 14.41
CA ASP A 22 5.17 -1.46 14.47
C ASP A 22 4.78 -0.13 13.87
N GLU A 23 5.61 0.90 14.01
CA GLU A 23 5.35 2.22 13.44
C GLU A 23 5.25 2.19 11.93
N ASP A 24 5.98 1.27 11.29
CA ASP A 24 5.95 1.14 9.84
C ASP A 24 4.57 0.64 9.36
N TYR A 25 4.01 -0.32 10.09
CA TYR A 25 2.66 -0.82 9.79
C TYR A 25 1.63 0.28 9.96
N ARG A 26 1.75 1.07 11.02
CA ARG A 26 0.83 2.18 11.26
C ARG A 26 0.91 3.23 10.16
N PHE A 27 2.12 3.61 9.77
CA PHE A 27 2.30 4.58 8.69
C PHE A 27 1.69 4.06 7.39
N TYR A 28 1.94 2.80 7.08
CA TYR A 28 1.39 2.19 5.87
C TYR A 28 -0.14 2.23 5.88
N LEU A 29 -0.76 1.83 6.99
CA LEU A 29 -2.22 1.79 7.10
C LEU A 29 -2.84 3.19 7.06
N GLU A 30 -2.22 4.17 7.70
CA GLU A 30 -2.69 5.55 7.64
C GLU A 30 -2.62 6.09 6.22
N THR A 31 -1.52 5.83 5.54
CA THR A 31 -1.34 6.26 4.15
C THR A 31 -2.33 5.55 3.24
N LEU A 32 -2.52 4.25 3.45
CA LEU A 32 -3.51 3.48 2.69
C LEU A 32 -4.91 4.08 2.85
N SER A 33 -5.30 4.40 4.08
CA SER A 33 -6.60 5.01 4.36
C SER A 33 -6.76 6.34 3.61
N ASP A 34 -5.75 7.21 3.67
CA ASP A 34 -5.78 8.49 2.98
C ASP A 34 -5.88 8.30 1.47
N GLN A 35 -5.10 7.40 0.92
CA GLN A 35 -5.05 7.21 -0.54
C GLN A 35 -6.31 6.53 -1.06
N THR A 36 -6.95 5.67 -0.28
CA THR A 36 -8.21 5.06 -0.71
C THR A 36 -9.31 6.11 -0.86
N GLN A 37 -9.34 7.09 0.02
CA GLN A 37 -10.29 8.20 -0.09
C GLN A 37 -9.99 9.08 -1.29
N THR A 38 -8.71 9.36 -1.51
CA THR A 38 -8.28 10.22 -2.62
C THR A 38 -8.56 9.59 -3.97
N HIS A 39 -8.34 8.29 -4.10
CA HIS A 39 -8.41 7.60 -5.39
C HIS A 39 -9.68 6.78 -5.60
N GLY A 40 -10.59 6.82 -4.63
CA GLY A 40 -11.88 6.14 -4.80
C GLY A 40 -11.76 4.63 -4.83
N CYS A 41 -11.16 4.06 -3.80
CA CYS A 41 -11.09 2.61 -3.63
C CYS A 41 -11.74 2.23 -2.29
N ALA A 42 -12.41 1.09 -2.26
CA ALA A 42 -12.93 0.52 -1.02
C ALA A 42 -12.04 -0.66 -0.62
N ILE A 43 -11.48 -0.61 0.58
CA ILE A 43 -10.66 -1.71 1.10
C ILE A 43 -11.56 -2.67 1.85
N HIS A 44 -11.53 -3.95 1.48
CA HIS A 44 -12.34 -4.98 2.12
C HIS A 44 -11.54 -5.78 3.14
N ALA A 45 -10.27 -6.02 2.84
CA ALA A 45 -9.39 -6.79 3.71
C ALA A 45 -7.94 -6.50 3.36
N TYR A 46 -7.04 -6.74 4.32
CA TYR A 46 -5.62 -6.61 4.07
C TYR A 46 -4.86 -7.57 4.99
N VAL A 47 -3.67 -7.97 4.55
CA VAL A 47 -2.72 -8.71 5.36
C VAL A 47 -1.36 -8.08 5.14
N LEU A 48 -0.73 -7.60 6.21
CA LEU A 48 0.58 -6.98 6.17
C LEU A 48 1.60 -7.98 6.72
N MET A 49 2.40 -8.55 5.84
CA MET A 49 3.46 -9.46 6.22
C MET A 49 4.80 -8.73 6.15
N THR A 50 5.82 -9.25 6.80
CA THR A 50 7.10 -8.52 6.88
C THR A 50 7.69 -8.19 5.52
N ASN A 51 7.48 -9.02 4.52
CA ASN A 51 8.10 -8.83 3.20
C ASN A 51 7.10 -8.63 2.07
N HIS A 52 5.81 -8.66 2.35
CA HIS A 52 4.82 -8.36 1.32
C HIS A 52 3.47 -8.03 1.93
N VAL A 53 2.60 -7.47 1.10
CA VAL A 53 1.29 -6.98 1.51
C VAL A 53 0.25 -7.58 0.56
N HIS A 54 -0.86 -8.02 1.12
CA HIS A 54 -2.04 -8.43 0.36
C HIS A 54 -3.16 -7.43 0.62
N LEU A 55 -3.77 -6.94 -0.44
CA LEU A 55 -4.91 -6.03 -0.35
C LEU A 55 -6.05 -6.60 -1.18
N LEU A 56 -7.25 -6.58 -0.61
CA LEU A 56 -8.48 -6.86 -1.34
C LEU A 56 -9.28 -5.58 -1.39
N LEU A 57 -9.44 -5.02 -2.57
CA LEU A 57 -10.09 -3.72 -2.75
C LEU A 57 -10.98 -3.69 -3.98
N THR A 58 -11.92 -2.75 -3.98
CA THR A 58 -12.77 -2.49 -5.16
C THR A 58 -12.51 -1.05 -5.61
N PRO A 59 -11.99 -0.84 -6.81
CA PRO A 59 -11.80 0.52 -7.34
C PRO A 59 -13.11 1.07 -7.89
N GLU A 60 -13.33 2.37 -7.70
CA GLU A 60 -14.50 3.05 -8.28
C GLU A 60 -14.31 3.30 -9.77
N ARG A 61 -13.07 3.56 -10.18
CA ARG A 61 -12.74 3.85 -11.56
C ARG A 61 -11.64 2.91 -12.02
N LYS A 62 -11.54 2.82 -13.33
CA LYS A 62 -10.62 1.93 -14.04
C LYS A 62 -9.17 2.09 -13.61
N ASP A 63 -8.74 3.32 -13.29
CA ASP A 63 -7.35 3.63 -12.93
C ASP A 63 -7.14 3.83 -11.42
N SER A 64 -8.20 3.71 -10.62
CA SER A 64 -8.13 4.00 -9.19
C SER A 64 -7.12 3.12 -8.45
N ALA A 65 -7.11 1.82 -8.74
CA ALA A 65 -6.19 0.90 -8.08
C ALA A 65 -4.74 1.20 -8.43
N ALA A 66 -4.45 1.48 -9.70
CA ALA A 66 -3.09 1.79 -10.13
C ALA A 66 -2.59 3.09 -9.50
N SER A 67 -3.44 4.12 -9.48
CA SER A 67 -3.09 5.41 -8.86
C SER A 67 -2.87 5.27 -7.37
N LEU A 68 -3.73 4.51 -6.69
CA LEU A 68 -3.59 4.23 -5.26
C LEU A 68 -2.25 3.56 -4.98
N MET A 69 -1.93 2.49 -5.69
CA MET A 69 -0.71 1.72 -5.43
C MET A 69 0.53 2.53 -5.73
N LYS A 70 0.50 3.36 -6.77
CA LYS A 70 1.61 4.24 -7.10
C LYS A 70 1.90 5.23 -5.97
N GLN A 71 0.87 5.93 -5.50
CA GLN A 71 1.03 6.95 -4.46
C GLN A 71 1.38 6.31 -3.11
N LEU A 72 0.73 5.22 -2.77
CA LEU A 72 1.03 4.50 -1.54
C LEU A 72 2.49 4.03 -1.53
N GLY A 73 2.93 3.44 -2.64
CA GLY A 73 4.31 2.96 -2.76
C GLY A 73 5.32 4.09 -2.65
N GLN A 74 5.10 5.20 -3.35
CA GLN A 74 6.00 6.35 -3.30
C GLN A 74 6.11 6.92 -1.89
N ARG A 75 5.00 7.11 -1.22
CA ARG A 75 5.00 7.66 0.15
C ARG A 75 5.67 6.71 1.13
N TYR A 76 5.43 5.42 0.97
CA TYR A 76 6.04 4.45 1.86
C TYR A 76 7.55 4.34 1.66
N VAL A 77 8.02 4.36 0.40
CA VAL A 77 9.45 4.34 0.11
C VAL A 77 10.12 5.58 0.70
N GLN A 78 9.51 6.75 0.55
CA GLN A 78 10.03 7.99 1.13
C GLN A 78 10.11 7.89 2.66
N TYR A 79 9.08 7.32 3.28
CA TYR A 79 9.07 7.11 4.72
C TYR A 79 10.22 6.20 5.16
N VAL A 80 10.42 5.07 4.48
CA VAL A 80 11.47 4.12 4.82
C VAL A 80 12.85 4.77 4.66
N ASN A 81 13.06 5.47 3.55
CA ASN A 81 14.34 6.13 3.31
C ASN A 81 14.65 7.18 4.37
N ARG A 82 13.64 7.96 4.74
CA ARG A 82 13.80 9.01 5.76
C ARG A 82 14.01 8.41 7.15
N THR A 83 13.24 7.38 7.49
CA THR A 83 13.26 6.77 8.83
C THR A 83 14.53 5.94 9.05
N TYR A 84 14.94 5.18 8.04
CA TYR A 84 16.08 4.27 8.14
C TYR A 84 17.31 4.77 7.39
N ARG A 85 17.23 5.95 6.81
CA ARG A 85 18.33 6.60 6.09
C ARG A 85 18.89 5.75 4.96
N ARG A 86 18.00 5.08 4.25
CA ARG A 86 18.37 4.34 3.06
C ARG A 86 18.28 5.23 1.85
N SER A 87 19.18 5.04 0.93
CA SER A 87 19.15 5.78 -0.33
C SER A 87 18.74 4.89 -1.47
#